data_84bb25ae9d9485676cf64ad1430869e3
#
_entry.id   84bb25ae9d9485676cf64ad1430869e3
#
_cell.length_a   1.000
_cell.length_b   1.000
_cell.length_c   1.000
_cell.angle_alpha   90.00
_cell.angle_beta   90.00
_cell.angle_gamma   90.00
#
_symmetry.space_group_name_H-M   'P 1'
#
loop_
_entity.id
_entity.type
_entity.pdbx_description
1 polymer ?
#
loop_
_entity_poly.entity_id
_entity_poly.type
_entity_poly.pdbx_seq_one_letter_code
_entity_poly.pdbx_strand_id
1 'polypeptide(L)'
;MQHLAKRIRQERRRLGWNQTQLAYHLKTTKTTISKWETGHLLPDITHLPILARLFNTSVDEMLNVTSKHSREETQAIISDLIDKLSRSKEDFVATIEAHFHTASHDYDFLVALLGVMSSNIQLFKEEMIRKKAIALAFEIIYIIERNCTSTALLRIAYGYKAIFWHANGEFNQIIEHLSDYEVNLGENLILGMAYLAKGNKEKAPSVLQSDMYQNLNLMVQEFLLLVTQELHHLSVEELARKYEHLNIAFNIDKLFPFFAMPLYHHFAQYYVDTNPTETQRFLECYINCYEQLVEHFVF
;
A
#
# COMPACT_ATOMS: atom_id res chain seq x y z
N MET A 1 -30.16 11.37 -9.43
CA MET A 1 -30.80 11.69 -10.73
C MET A 1 -30.14 12.85 -11.46
N GLN A 2 -29.91 14.00 -10.84
CA GLN A 2 -29.29 15.17 -11.49
C GLN A 2 -27.85 14.92 -11.99
N HIS A 3 -27.08 14.06 -11.35
CA HIS A 3 -25.71 13.77 -11.75
C HIS A 3 -25.64 13.09 -13.13
N LEU A 4 -26.38 12.01 -13.34
CA LEU A 4 -26.40 11.27 -14.61
C LEU A 4 -26.86 12.18 -15.78
N ALA A 5 -27.89 12.98 -15.56
CA ALA A 5 -28.37 13.95 -16.56
C ALA A 5 -27.28 14.94 -16.97
N LYS A 6 -26.59 15.51 -15.99
CA LYS A 6 -25.47 16.44 -16.23
C LYS A 6 -24.31 15.73 -16.94
N ARG A 7 -23.97 14.50 -16.55
CA ARG A 7 -22.91 13.70 -17.17
C ARG A 7 -23.21 13.39 -18.64
N ILE A 8 -24.41 12.92 -18.96
CA ILE A 8 -24.81 12.64 -20.35
C ILE A 8 -24.64 13.89 -21.21
N ARG A 9 -25.10 15.03 -20.72
CA ARG A 9 -24.98 16.32 -21.45
C ARG A 9 -23.52 16.74 -21.62
N GLN A 10 -22.67 16.57 -20.61
CA GLN A 10 -21.24 16.91 -20.67
C GLN A 10 -20.52 16.05 -21.69
N GLU A 11 -20.67 14.73 -21.61
CA GLU A 11 -19.99 13.79 -22.49
C GLU A 11 -20.43 13.94 -23.95
N ARG A 12 -21.73 14.13 -24.21
CA ARG A 12 -22.20 14.43 -25.55
C ARG A 12 -21.53 15.68 -26.12
N ARG A 13 -21.42 16.75 -25.30
CA ARG A 13 -20.76 17.98 -25.72
C ARG A 13 -19.26 17.82 -25.95
N ARG A 14 -18.61 17.02 -25.13
CA ARG A 14 -17.19 16.67 -25.28
C ARG A 14 -16.91 16.00 -26.62
N LEU A 15 -17.83 15.17 -27.10
CA LEU A 15 -17.77 14.53 -28.41
C LEU A 15 -18.20 15.46 -29.57
N GLY A 16 -18.61 16.70 -29.28
CA GLY A 16 -19.10 17.64 -30.29
C GLY A 16 -20.49 17.31 -30.88
N TRP A 17 -21.24 16.38 -30.26
CA TRP A 17 -22.52 15.92 -30.76
C TRP A 17 -23.69 16.82 -30.34
N ASN A 18 -24.67 16.96 -31.23
CA ASN A 18 -25.99 17.48 -30.86
C ASN A 18 -26.89 16.33 -30.33
N GLN A 19 -28.04 16.67 -29.76
CA GLN A 19 -28.96 15.68 -29.18
C GLN A 19 -29.50 14.68 -30.21
N THR A 20 -29.63 15.08 -31.48
CA THR A 20 -30.11 14.23 -32.58
C THR A 20 -29.04 13.16 -32.92
N GLN A 21 -27.77 13.55 -32.94
CA GLN A 21 -26.67 12.61 -33.18
C GLN A 21 -26.56 11.58 -32.06
N LEU A 22 -26.64 11.99 -30.79
CA LEU A 22 -26.64 11.05 -29.68
C LEU A 22 -27.86 10.09 -29.73
N ALA A 23 -29.03 10.63 -30.07
CA ALA A 23 -30.26 9.84 -30.27
C ALA A 23 -30.10 8.78 -31.38
N TYR A 24 -29.45 9.12 -32.47
CA TYR A 24 -29.14 8.19 -33.56
C TYR A 24 -28.26 7.03 -33.08
N HIS A 25 -27.17 7.30 -32.36
CA HIS A 25 -26.28 6.26 -31.83
C HIS A 25 -26.97 5.35 -30.83
N LEU A 26 -27.93 5.85 -30.08
CA LEU A 26 -28.69 5.11 -29.06
C LEU A 26 -29.99 4.51 -29.57
N LYS A 27 -30.28 4.65 -30.87
CA LYS A 27 -31.54 4.20 -31.49
C LYS A 27 -32.79 4.69 -30.75
N THR A 28 -32.76 5.96 -30.32
CA THR A 28 -33.84 6.61 -29.58
C THR A 28 -34.22 7.95 -30.23
N THR A 29 -35.05 8.77 -29.58
CA THR A 29 -35.50 10.07 -30.11
C THR A 29 -34.73 11.24 -29.46
N LYS A 30 -34.61 12.35 -30.20
CA LYS A 30 -34.11 13.63 -29.67
C LYS A 30 -34.84 14.04 -28.39
N THR A 31 -36.15 13.86 -28.35
CA THR A 31 -36.99 14.19 -27.21
C THR A 31 -36.60 13.36 -25.96
N THR A 32 -36.32 12.09 -26.16
CA THR A 32 -35.82 11.18 -25.07
C THR A 32 -34.50 11.67 -24.53
N ILE A 33 -33.53 11.99 -25.40
CA ILE A 33 -32.23 12.52 -24.97
C ILE A 33 -32.41 13.83 -24.21
N SER A 34 -33.26 14.73 -24.69
CA SER A 34 -33.56 15.99 -23.99
C SER A 34 -34.12 15.76 -22.58
N LYS A 35 -35.03 14.80 -22.41
CA LYS A 35 -35.57 14.42 -21.10
C LYS A 35 -34.52 13.81 -20.17
N TRP A 36 -33.59 13.02 -20.71
CA TRP A 36 -32.46 12.49 -19.92
C TRP A 36 -31.50 13.59 -19.45
N GLU A 37 -31.13 14.52 -20.34
CA GLU A 37 -30.24 15.65 -20.05
C GLU A 37 -30.83 16.70 -19.10
N THR A 38 -32.16 16.74 -18.99
CA THR A 38 -32.88 17.62 -18.07
C THR A 38 -33.28 16.93 -16.77
N GLY A 39 -33.04 15.59 -16.67
CA GLY A 39 -33.40 14.82 -15.49
C GLY A 39 -34.88 14.48 -15.34
N HIS A 40 -35.72 14.78 -16.35
CA HIS A 40 -37.15 14.47 -16.36
C HIS A 40 -37.42 12.96 -16.61
N LEU A 41 -36.46 12.26 -17.19
CA LEU A 41 -36.51 10.84 -17.46
C LEU A 41 -35.10 10.25 -17.25
N LEU A 42 -35.01 9.05 -16.69
CA LEU A 42 -33.76 8.30 -16.65
C LEU A 42 -33.63 7.41 -17.89
N PRO A 43 -32.39 7.18 -18.39
CA PRO A 43 -32.15 6.12 -19.35
C PRO A 43 -32.58 4.77 -18.78
N ASP A 44 -33.15 3.93 -19.63
CA ASP A 44 -33.33 2.53 -19.29
C ASP A 44 -31.99 1.86 -19.01
N ILE A 45 -31.98 0.87 -18.12
CA ILE A 45 -30.74 0.17 -17.71
C ILE A 45 -29.99 -0.40 -18.92
N THR A 46 -30.68 -0.79 -19.98
CA THR A 46 -30.08 -1.30 -21.22
C THR A 46 -29.31 -0.25 -22.01
N HIS A 47 -29.60 1.02 -21.82
CA HIS A 47 -28.87 2.13 -22.45
C HIS A 47 -27.60 2.53 -21.72
N LEU A 48 -27.47 2.21 -20.42
CA LEU A 48 -26.31 2.60 -19.61
C LEU A 48 -25.00 1.99 -20.15
N PRO A 49 -24.90 0.68 -20.48
CA PRO A 49 -23.69 0.11 -21.06
C PRO A 49 -23.34 0.69 -22.43
N ILE A 50 -24.36 1.07 -23.22
CA ILE A 50 -24.15 1.67 -24.55
C ILE A 50 -23.60 3.08 -24.39
N LEU A 51 -24.18 3.88 -23.49
CA LEU A 51 -23.71 5.21 -23.15
C LEU A 51 -22.27 5.17 -22.61
N ALA A 52 -21.98 4.27 -21.67
CA ALA A 52 -20.64 4.09 -21.11
C ALA A 52 -19.60 3.82 -22.21
N ARG A 53 -19.92 2.92 -23.15
CA ARG A 53 -19.06 2.60 -24.29
C ARG A 53 -18.87 3.78 -25.24
N LEU A 54 -19.95 4.50 -25.57
CA LEU A 54 -19.88 5.67 -26.45
C LEU A 54 -19.06 6.81 -25.85
N PHE A 55 -19.12 6.98 -24.55
CA PHE A 55 -18.42 8.03 -23.81
C PHE A 55 -17.02 7.62 -23.35
N ASN A 56 -16.62 6.35 -23.58
CA ASN A 56 -15.37 5.77 -23.11
C ASN A 56 -15.21 5.94 -21.58
N THR A 57 -16.22 5.52 -20.84
CA THR A 57 -16.33 5.58 -19.37
C THR A 57 -16.99 4.30 -18.85
N SER A 58 -17.05 4.11 -17.54
CA SER A 58 -17.81 3.00 -16.93
C SER A 58 -19.25 3.43 -16.59
N VAL A 59 -20.13 2.43 -16.42
CA VAL A 59 -21.51 2.69 -15.93
C VAL A 59 -21.46 3.27 -14.52
N ASP A 60 -20.57 2.78 -13.70
CA ASP A 60 -20.37 3.23 -12.32
C ASP A 60 -19.96 4.71 -12.27
N GLU A 61 -19.01 5.12 -13.11
CA GLU A 61 -18.63 6.53 -13.25
C GLU A 61 -19.79 7.39 -13.75
N MET A 62 -20.62 6.87 -14.68
CA MET A 62 -21.80 7.60 -15.14
C MET A 62 -22.84 7.80 -14.03
N LEU A 63 -23.00 6.79 -13.19
CA LEU A 63 -23.94 6.81 -12.06
C LEU A 63 -23.37 7.50 -10.81
N ASN A 64 -22.10 7.87 -10.85
CA ASN A 64 -21.37 8.41 -9.69
C ASN A 64 -21.44 7.48 -8.47
N VAL A 65 -21.37 6.17 -8.73
CA VAL A 65 -21.36 5.15 -7.69
C VAL A 65 -19.99 5.05 -7.02
N THR A 66 -18.94 5.44 -7.74
CA THR A 66 -17.56 5.47 -7.23
C THR A 66 -17.24 6.85 -6.68
N SER A 67 -17.60 7.13 -5.44
CA SER A 67 -16.93 8.17 -4.68
C SER A 67 -15.54 7.64 -4.29
N LYS A 68 -14.53 7.97 -5.08
CA LYS A 68 -13.15 7.79 -4.63
C LYS A 68 -12.87 8.77 -3.51
N HIS A 69 -12.31 8.27 -2.42
CA HIS A 69 -11.82 9.14 -1.35
C HIS A 69 -10.70 10.03 -1.90
N SER A 70 -10.70 11.30 -1.55
CA SER A 70 -9.55 12.15 -1.76
C SER A 70 -8.39 11.68 -0.88
N ARG A 71 -7.20 12.16 -1.16
CA ARG A 71 -6.03 11.85 -0.33
C ARG A 71 -6.21 12.34 1.10
N GLU A 72 -6.81 13.51 1.26
CA GLU A 72 -7.08 14.15 2.55
C GLU A 72 -8.13 13.36 3.35
N GLU A 73 -9.20 12.90 2.70
CA GLU A 73 -10.21 12.04 3.32
C GLU A 73 -9.63 10.71 3.75
N THR A 74 -8.81 10.07 2.90
CA THR A 74 -8.12 8.82 3.23
C THR A 74 -7.21 9.02 4.44
N GLN A 75 -6.42 10.09 4.49
CA GLN A 75 -5.54 10.38 5.62
C GLN A 75 -6.32 10.62 6.92
N ALA A 76 -7.43 11.34 6.87
CA ALA A 76 -8.29 11.56 8.03
C ALA A 76 -8.86 10.25 8.60
N ILE A 77 -9.32 9.35 7.71
CA ILE A 77 -9.82 8.02 8.10
C ILE A 77 -8.70 7.17 8.71
N ILE A 78 -7.51 7.19 8.11
CA ILE A 78 -6.35 6.45 8.64
C ILE A 78 -5.97 6.96 10.04
N SER A 79 -5.97 8.28 10.25
CA SER A 79 -5.71 8.87 11.57
C SER A 79 -6.74 8.41 12.61
N ASP A 80 -8.03 8.43 12.27
CA ASP A 80 -9.10 7.93 13.15
C ASP A 80 -8.93 6.42 13.47
N LEU A 81 -8.53 5.62 12.47
CA LEU A 81 -8.24 4.20 12.65
C LEU A 81 -7.09 3.96 13.62
N ILE A 82 -6.00 4.75 13.52
CA ILE A 82 -4.86 4.64 14.45
C ILE A 82 -5.27 5.02 15.88
N ASP A 83 -6.07 6.06 16.04
CA ASP A 83 -6.64 6.44 17.33
C ASP A 83 -7.50 5.32 17.93
N LYS A 84 -8.36 4.69 17.14
CA LYS A 84 -9.16 3.55 17.57
C LYS A 84 -8.32 2.34 17.92
N LEU A 85 -7.29 2.04 17.12
CA LEU A 85 -6.37 0.95 17.38
C LEU A 85 -5.70 1.07 18.76
N SER A 86 -5.38 2.29 19.19
CA SER A 86 -4.79 2.54 20.51
C SER A 86 -5.74 2.27 21.67
N ARG A 87 -7.06 2.40 21.44
CA ARG A 87 -8.12 2.25 22.45
C ARG A 87 -8.74 0.85 22.45
N SER A 88 -9.13 0.35 21.29
CA SER A 88 -9.81 -0.93 21.12
C SER A 88 -9.47 -1.55 19.75
N LYS A 89 -8.97 -2.78 19.77
CA LYS A 89 -8.68 -3.55 18.55
C LYS A 89 -9.96 -3.98 17.84
N GLU A 90 -11.03 -4.24 18.61
CA GLU A 90 -12.35 -4.57 18.08
C GLU A 90 -12.94 -3.41 17.31
N ASP A 91 -12.90 -2.20 17.87
CA ASP A 91 -13.42 -0.99 17.22
C ASP A 91 -12.64 -0.65 15.96
N PHE A 92 -11.32 -0.87 15.97
CA PHE A 92 -10.48 -0.74 14.79
C PHE A 92 -10.95 -1.66 13.66
N VAL A 93 -11.11 -2.97 13.93
CA VAL A 93 -11.54 -3.95 12.93
C VAL A 93 -12.96 -3.64 12.45
N ALA A 94 -13.89 -3.35 13.35
CA ALA A 94 -15.26 -3.00 13.00
C ALA A 94 -15.35 -1.73 12.14
N THR A 95 -14.49 -0.74 12.40
CA THR A 95 -14.45 0.48 11.59
C THR A 95 -13.93 0.21 10.19
N ILE A 96 -12.89 -0.62 10.03
CA ILE A 96 -12.39 -1.03 8.71
C ILE A 96 -13.48 -1.79 7.95
N GLU A 97 -14.17 -2.72 8.60
CA GLU A 97 -15.27 -3.49 8.02
C GLU A 97 -16.39 -2.56 7.49
N ALA A 98 -16.78 -1.54 8.28
CA ALA A 98 -17.77 -0.55 7.86
C ALA A 98 -17.31 0.28 6.65
N HIS A 99 -16.05 0.72 6.62
CA HIS A 99 -15.49 1.43 5.47
C HIS A 99 -15.38 0.54 4.23
N PHE A 100 -14.98 -0.71 4.39
CA PHE A 100 -14.93 -1.68 3.30
C PHE A 100 -16.29 -1.86 2.61
N HIS A 101 -17.37 -2.03 3.40
CA HIS A 101 -18.71 -2.19 2.85
C HIS A 101 -19.23 -0.95 2.11
N THR A 102 -18.80 0.24 2.50
CA THR A 102 -19.25 1.49 1.85
C THR A 102 -18.40 1.89 0.65
N ALA A 103 -17.15 1.45 0.59
CA ALA A 103 -16.16 1.87 -0.40
C ALA A 103 -15.52 0.70 -1.17
N SER A 104 -16.23 -0.42 -1.36
CA SER A 104 -15.71 -1.65 -1.97
C SER A 104 -15.20 -1.51 -3.42
N HIS A 105 -15.44 -0.39 -4.08
CA HIS A 105 -14.97 -0.08 -5.43
C HIS A 105 -13.84 0.95 -5.47
N ASP A 106 -13.42 1.49 -4.33
CA ASP A 106 -12.30 2.41 -4.20
C ASP A 106 -11.02 1.63 -3.85
N TYR A 107 -10.39 1.07 -4.88
CA TYR A 107 -9.24 0.18 -4.68
C TYR A 107 -8.00 0.89 -4.11
N ASP A 108 -7.80 2.18 -4.39
CA ASP A 108 -6.74 2.98 -3.79
C ASP A 108 -6.95 3.08 -2.27
N PHE A 109 -8.18 3.34 -1.85
CA PHE A 109 -8.57 3.39 -0.44
C PHE A 109 -8.48 2.00 0.22
N LEU A 110 -8.96 0.94 -0.45
CA LEU A 110 -8.86 -0.43 0.06
C LEU A 110 -7.40 -0.86 0.30
N VAL A 111 -6.49 -0.50 -0.61
CA VAL A 111 -5.05 -0.75 -0.45
C VAL A 111 -4.49 0.04 0.74
N ALA A 112 -4.94 1.27 0.97
CA ALA A 112 -4.55 2.04 2.15
C ALA A 112 -5.04 1.40 3.47
N LEU A 113 -6.27 0.86 3.50
CA LEU A 113 -6.77 0.09 4.65
C LEU A 113 -5.91 -1.16 4.91
N LEU A 114 -5.55 -1.92 3.87
CA LEU A 114 -4.64 -3.07 3.99
C LEU A 114 -3.28 -2.65 4.55
N GLY A 115 -2.77 -1.49 4.14
CA GLY A 115 -1.51 -0.94 4.64
C GLY A 115 -1.55 -0.71 6.16
N VAL A 116 -2.60 -0.07 6.65
CA VAL A 116 -2.77 0.17 8.11
C VAL A 116 -2.94 -1.16 8.87
N MET A 117 -3.70 -2.10 8.33
CA MET A 117 -3.88 -3.42 8.94
C MET A 117 -2.56 -4.18 9.01
N SER A 118 -1.81 -4.26 7.91
CA SER A 118 -0.55 -5.01 7.81
C SER A 118 0.52 -4.47 8.75
N SER A 119 0.66 -3.14 8.83
CA SER A 119 1.64 -2.48 9.70
C SER A 119 1.38 -2.72 11.18
N ASN A 120 0.13 -3.06 11.55
CA ASN A 120 -0.28 -3.16 12.95
C ASN A 120 -0.72 -4.57 13.37
N ILE A 121 -0.72 -5.55 12.46
CA ILE A 121 -1.26 -6.90 12.73
C ILE A 121 -0.56 -7.61 13.91
N GLN A 122 0.71 -7.31 14.14
CA GLN A 122 1.47 -7.88 15.25
C GLN A 122 1.02 -7.39 16.64
N LEU A 123 0.27 -6.28 16.70
CA LEU A 123 -0.28 -5.74 17.95
C LEU A 123 -1.53 -6.51 18.43
N PHE A 124 -2.09 -7.40 17.60
CA PHE A 124 -3.28 -8.19 17.90
C PHE A 124 -2.88 -9.47 18.65
N LYS A 125 -2.77 -9.37 19.98
CA LYS A 125 -2.41 -10.51 20.84
C LYS A 125 -3.56 -11.51 21.02
N GLU A 126 -4.79 -11.03 20.98
CA GLU A 126 -5.99 -11.86 21.09
C GLU A 126 -6.24 -12.61 19.78
N GLU A 127 -6.19 -13.92 19.83
CA GLU A 127 -6.27 -14.79 18.64
C GLU A 127 -7.57 -14.60 17.85
N MET A 128 -8.69 -14.43 18.54
CA MET A 128 -10.00 -14.28 17.90
C MET A 128 -10.07 -12.97 17.10
N ILE A 129 -9.60 -11.85 17.65
CA ILE A 129 -9.63 -10.55 16.99
C ILE A 129 -8.62 -10.54 15.83
N ARG A 130 -7.44 -11.12 16.05
CA ARG A 130 -6.42 -11.27 15.00
C ARG A 130 -6.94 -12.06 13.81
N LYS A 131 -7.62 -13.21 14.05
CA LYS A 131 -8.22 -14.00 12.99
C LYS A 131 -9.32 -13.23 12.25
N LYS A 132 -10.16 -12.48 12.98
CA LYS A 132 -11.18 -11.62 12.35
C LYS A 132 -10.54 -10.55 11.46
N ALA A 133 -9.49 -9.87 11.93
CA ALA A 133 -8.78 -8.88 11.15
C ALA A 133 -8.15 -9.49 9.89
N ILE A 134 -7.50 -10.64 9.99
CA ILE A 134 -6.89 -11.34 8.85
C ILE A 134 -7.96 -11.80 7.85
N ALA A 135 -9.09 -12.34 8.31
CA ALA A 135 -10.19 -12.73 7.43
C ALA A 135 -10.73 -11.54 6.64
N LEU A 136 -10.95 -10.40 7.30
CA LEU A 136 -11.37 -9.16 6.63
C LEU A 136 -10.32 -8.67 5.61
N ALA A 137 -9.03 -8.76 5.94
CA ALA A 137 -7.98 -8.40 5.00
C ALA A 137 -8.00 -9.28 3.75
N PHE A 138 -8.23 -10.59 3.89
CA PHE A 138 -8.37 -11.49 2.74
C PHE A 138 -9.62 -11.21 1.91
N GLU A 139 -10.74 -10.79 2.52
CA GLU A 139 -11.92 -10.35 1.78
C GLU A 139 -11.63 -9.10 0.94
N ILE A 140 -10.96 -8.11 1.52
CA ILE A 140 -10.54 -6.90 0.81
C ILE A 140 -9.61 -7.27 -0.35
N ILE A 141 -8.60 -8.11 -0.11
CA ILE A 141 -7.67 -8.57 -1.15
C ILE A 141 -8.42 -9.30 -2.28
N TYR A 142 -9.34 -10.19 -1.93
CA TYR A 142 -10.15 -10.92 -2.92
C TYR A 142 -10.95 -9.97 -3.83
N ILE A 143 -11.56 -8.92 -3.28
CA ILE A 143 -12.29 -7.92 -4.07
C ILE A 143 -11.35 -7.16 -5.00
N ILE A 144 -10.15 -6.78 -4.54
CA ILE A 144 -9.14 -6.12 -5.37
C ILE A 144 -8.68 -7.07 -6.49
N GLU A 145 -8.31 -8.31 -6.18
CA GLU A 145 -7.83 -9.30 -7.17
C GLU A 145 -8.87 -9.57 -8.26
N ARG A 146 -10.15 -9.60 -7.89
CA ARG A 146 -11.22 -9.94 -8.83
C ARG A 146 -11.66 -8.77 -9.72
N ASN A 147 -11.61 -7.54 -9.24
CA ASN A 147 -12.29 -6.43 -9.89
C ASN A 147 -11.34 -5.27 -10.28
N CYS A 148 -10.16 -5.17 -9.66
CA CYS A 148 -9.21 -4.10 -9.96
C CYS A 148 -8.45 -4.42 -11.26
N THR A 149 -8.32 -3.42 -12.13
CA THR A 149 -7.54 -3.53 -13.38
C THR A 149 -6.16 -2.88 -13.30
N SER A 150 -5.85 -2.20 -12.20
CA SER A 150 -4.55 -1.58 -11.97
C SER A 150 -3.51 -2.61 -11.54
N THR A 151 -2.54 -2.90 -12.40
CA THR A 151 -1.44 -3.82 -12.09
C THR A 151 -0.63 -3.37 -10.86
N ALA A 152 -0.48 -2.07 -10.65
CA ALA A 152 0.22 -1.51 -9.48
C ALA A 152 -0.52 -1.85 -8.17
N LEU A 153 -1.83 -1.64 -8.11
CA LEU A 153 -2.63 -1.95 -6.92
C LEU A 153 -2.69 -3.47 -6.67
N LEU A 154 -2.80 -4.27 -7.74
CA LEU A 154 -2.75 -5.74 -7.64
C LEU A 154 -1.43 -6.23 -7.05
N ARG A 155 -0.28 -5.67 -7.47
CA ARG A 155 1.04 -6.02 -6.90
C ARG A 155 1.12 -5.66 -5.42
N ILE A 156 0.62 -4.49 -5.02
CA ILE A 156 0.62 -4.07 -3.61
C ILE A 156 -0.27 -4.99 -2.77
N ALA A 157 -1.49 -5.29 -3.24
CA ALA A 157 -2.41 -6.20 -2.55
C ALA A 157 -1.80 -7.59 -2.39
N TYR A 158 -1.08 -8.07 -3.41
CA TYR A 158 -0.37 -9.34 -3.36
C TYR A 158 0.74 -9.36 -2.30
N GLY A 159 1.49 -8.27 -2.17
CA GLY A 159 2.49 -8.12 -1.09
C GLY A 159 1.85 -8.16 0.30
N TYR A 160 0.71 -7.48 0.50
CA TYR A 160 -0.03 -7.56 1.76
C TYR A 160 -0.57 -8.96 2.05
N LYS A 161 -0.97 -9.70 1.03
CA LYS A 161 -1.41 -11.11 1.16
C LYS A 161 -0.35 -11.97 1.82
N ALA A 162 0.91 -11.83 1.41
CA ALA A 162 2.04 -12.55 2.03
C ALA A 162 2.23 -12.16 3.52
N ILE A 163 2.07 -10.88 3.87
CA ILE A 163 2.15 -10.41 5.26
C ILE A 163 1.04 -11.05 6.12
N PHE A 164 -0.19 -11.14 5.62
CA PHE A 164 -1.30 -11.74 6.36
C PHE A 164 -1.16 -13.26 6.46
N TRP A 165 -0.67 -13.96 5.43
CA TRP A 165 -0.31 -15.38 5.55
C TRP A 165 0.74 -15.60 6.63
N HIS A 166 1.79 -14.79 6.65
CA HIS A 166 2.81 -14.86 7.69
C HIS A 166 2.22 -14.66 9.09
N ALA A 167 1.39 -13.62 9.27
CA ALA A 167 0.71 -13.33 10.54
C ALA A 167 -0.24 -14.45 10.99
N ASN A 168 -0.78 -15.22 10.05
CA ASN A 168 -1.65 -16.39 10.32
C ASN A 168 -0.88 -17.71 10.46
N GLY A 169 0.43 -17.72 10.22
CA GLY A 169 1.24 -18.94 10.25
C GLY A 169 1.10 -19.84 9.01
N GLU A 170 0.55 -19.31 7.94
CA GLU A 170 0.31 -20.02 6.67
C GLU A 170 1.55 -20.01 5.76
N PHE A 171 2.68 -20.46 6.27
CA PHE A 171 3.98 -20.40 5.58
C PHE A 171 4.01 -21.17 4.26
N ASN A 172 3.27 -22.28 4.17
CA ASN A 172 3.18 -23.04 2.92
C ASN A 172 2.59 -22.20 1.79
N GLN A 173 1.58 -21.38 2.08
CA GLN A 173 0.99 -20.46 1.09
C GLN A 173 2.00 -19.43 0.60
N ILE A 174 2.84 -18.91 1.50
CA ILE A 174 3.91 -17.97 1.15
C ILE A 174 4.92 -18.66 0.22
N ILE A 175 5.39 -19.87 0.59
CA ILE A 175 6.37 -20.62 -0.20
C ILE A 175 5.80 -20.92 -1.59
N GLU A 176 4.58 -21.47 -1.67
CA GLU A 176 3.93 -21.83 -2.92
C GLU A 176 3.74 -20.62 -3.87
N HIS A 177 3.38 -19.46 -3.32
CA HIS A 177 3.04 -18.30 -4.14
C HIS A 177 4.22 -17.37 -4.43
N LEU A 178 5.26 -17.37 -3.60
CA LEU A 178 6.41 -16.48 -3.77
C LEU A 178 7.66 -17.17 -4.31
N SER A 179 7.77 -18.51 -4.24
CA SER A 179 8.95 -19.23 -4.75
C SER A 179 9.17 -19.06 -6.24
N ASP A 180 8.08 -18.89 -7.01
CA ASP A 180 8.12 -18.70 -8.46
C ASP A 180 8.04 -17.21 -8.87
N TYR A 181 8.10 -16.29 -7.89
CA TYR A 181 8.02 -14.87 -8.19
C TYR A 181 9.29 -14.39 -8.87
N GLU A 182 9.14 -13.94 -10.12
CA GLU A 182 10.26 -13.44 -10.90
C GLU A 182 10.93 -12.23 -10.23
N VAL A 183 12.22 -12.19 -10.33
CA VAL A 183 13.11 -11.19 -9.77
C VAL A 183 12.64 -9.77 -10.15
N ASN A 184 12.65 -8.85 -9.19
CA ASN A 184 12.53 -7.42 -9.46
C ASN A 184 13.66 -7.00 -10.43
N LEU A 185 13.31 -6.67 -11.66
CA LEU A 185 14.26 -6.31 -12.72
C LEU A 185 14.74 -4.86 -12.63
N GLY A 186 14.44 -4.15 -11.55
CA GLY A 186 14.83 -2.76 -11.36
C GLY A 186 14.00 -1.78 -12.19
N GLU A 187 12.68 -1.96 -12.24
CA GLU A 187 11.77 -1.09 -13.01
C GLU A 187 11.94 0.38 -12.65
N ASN A 188 12.20 0.70 -11.37
CA ASN A 188 12.44 2.08 -10.94
C ASN A 188 13.77 2.62 -11.46
N LEU A 189 14.80 1.79 -11.60
CA LEU A 189 16.05 2.17 -12.24
C LEU A 189 15.79 2.53 -13.72
N ILE A 190 15.07 1.69 -14.44
CA ILE A 190 14.70 1.92 -15.84
C ILE A 190 13.84 3.18 -15.98
N LEU A 191 12.90 3.39 -15.08
CA LEU A 191 12.07 4.59 -15.03
C LEU A 191 12.92 5.86 -14.78
N GLY A 192 13.86 5.80 -13.86
CA GLY A 192 14.81 6.87 -13.61
C GLY A 192 15.64 7.20 -14.85
N MET A 193 16.16 6.18 -15.54
CA MET A 193 16.89 6.35 -16.81
C MET A 193 15.99 6.98 -17.90
N ALA A 194 14.73 6.59 -17.99
CA ALA A 194 13.78 7.17 -18.94
C ALA A 194 13.51 8.65 -18.65
N TYR A 195 13.38 9.05 -17.38
CA TYR A 195 13.27 10.46 -17.00
C TYR A 195 14.53 11.26 -17.37
N LEU A 196 15.71 10.70 -17.15
CA LEU A 196 16.98 11.33 -17.56
C LEU A 196 17.05 11.52 -19.08
N ALA A 197 16.68 10.49 -19.86
CA ALA A 197 16.66 10.55 -21.31
C ALA A 197 15.66 11.60 -21.85
N LYS A 198 14.58 11.87 -21.12
CA LYS A 198 13.61 12.94 -21.39
C LYS A 198 14.02 14.31 -20.86
N GLY A 199 15.21 14.45 -20.26
CA GLY A 199 15.69 15.69 -19.67
C GLY A 199 14.99 16.11 -18.37
N ASN A 200 14.18 15.22 -17.76
CA ASN A 200 13.48 15.50 -16.51
C ASN A 200 14.40 15.26 -15.30
N LYS A 201 15.23 16.28 -15.03
CA LYS A 201 16.23 16.23 -13.95
C LYS A 201 15.64 16.37 -12.54
N GLU A 202 14.37 16.66 -12.39
CA GLU A 202 13.70 16.74 -11.09
C GLU A 202 13.11 15.38 -10.68
N LYS A 203 12.46 14.68 -11.61
CA LYS A 203 11.81 13.40 -11.31
C LYS A 203 12.78 12.23 -11.23
N ALA A 204 13.84 12.23 -12.04
CA ALA A 204 14.80 11.13 -12.05
C ALA A 204 15.48 10.90 -10.69
N PRO A 205 16.06 11.92 -10.01
CA PRO A 205 16.64 11.73 -8.69
C PRO A 205 15.61 11.26 -7.65
N SER A 206 14.40 11.81 -7.68
CA SER A 206 13.35 11.43 -6.73
C SER A 206 13.00 9.94 -6.82
N VAL A 207 12.83 9.41 -8.03
CA VAL A 207 12.56 7.98 -8.25
C VAL A 207 13.73 7.11 -7.80
N LEU A 208 14.95 7.46 -8.22
CA LEU A 208 16.15 6.67 -7.93
C LEU A 208 16.52 6.70 -6.45
N GLN A 209 16.36 7.84 -5.77
CA GLN A 209 16.61 7.94 -4.32
C GLN A 209 15.57 7.16 -3.51
N SER A 210 14.30 7.24 -3.89
CA SER A 210 13.25 6.47 -3.24
C SER A 210 13.48 4.96 -3.39
N ASP A 211 13.85 4.49 -4.57
CA ASP A 211 14.14 3.09 -4.85
C ASP A 211 15.37 2.61 -4.06
N MET A 212 16.45 3.41 -4.08
CA MET A 212 17.65 3.10 -3.32
C MET A 212 17.38 3.01 -1.81
N TYR A 213 16.56 3.92 -1.26
CA TYR A 213 16.16 3.90 0.15
C TYR A 213 15.38 2.62 0.50
N GLN A 214 14.41 2.22 -0.35
CA GLN A 214 13.62 1.01 -0.14
C GLN A 214 14.48 -0.25 -0.22
N ASN A 215 15.37 -0.34 -1.19
CA ASN A 215 16.27 -1.48 -1.35
C ASN A 215 17.26 -1.58 -0.17
N LEU A 216 17.79 -0.44 0.30
CA LEU A 216 18.65 -0.39 1.48
C LEU A 216 17.90 -0.85 2.75
N ASN A 217 16.65 -0.40 2.92
CA ASN A 217 15.80 -0.83 4.04
C ASN A 217 15.58 -2.35 4.04
N LEU A 218 15.24 -2.93 2.87
CA LEU A 218 15.08 -4.39 2.73
C LEU A 218 16.38 -5.12 3.04
N MET A 219 17.51 -4.65 2.51
CA MET A 219 18.82 -5.25 2.76
C MET A 219 19.16 -5.28 4.26
N VAL A 220 18.84 -4.21 5.00
CA VAL A 220 19.08 -4.16 6.45
C VAL A 220 18.19 -5.15 7.21
N GLN A 221 16.93 -5.28 6.81
CA GLN A 221 16.00 -6.26 7.40
C GLN A 221 16.44 -7.70 7.13
N GLU A 222 16.86 -8.00 5.91
CA GLU A 222 17.38 -9.33 5.53
C GLU A 222 18.68 -9.65 6.29
N PHE A 223 19.58 -8.69 6.42
CA PHE A 223 20.81 -8.82 7.21
C PHE A 223 20.48 -9.09 8.69
N LEU A 224 19.54 -8.34 9.27
CA LEU A 224 19.06 -8.56 10.63
C LEU A 224 18.54 -10.00 10.81
N LEU A 225 17.73 -10.48 9.88
CA LEU A 225 17.15 -11.83 9.94
C LEU A 225 18.26 -12.90 9.87
N LEU A 226 19.20 -12.76 8.93
CA LEU A 226 20.33 -13.69 8.80
C LEU A 226 21.16 -13.74 10.07
N VAL A 227 21.45 -12.60 10.68
CA VAL A 227 22.26 -12.52 11.92
C VAL A 227 21.52 -13.12 13.10
N THR A 228 20.27 -12.70 13.35
CA THR A 228 19.52 -13.11 14.55
C THR A 228 19.02 -14.54 14.49
N GLN A 229 18.89 -15.15 13.31
CA GLN A 229 18.51 -16.55 13.13
C GLN A 229 19.73 -17.46 12.88
N GLU A 230 20.95 -16.93 12.99
CA GLU A 230 22.20 -17.68 12.78
C GLU A 230 22.27 -18.40 11.41
N LEU A 231 21.63 -17.80 10.37
CA LEU A 231 21.58 -18.34 9.00
C LEU A 231 22.79 -17.91 8.16
N HIS A 232 23.98 -17.95 8.75
CA HIS A 232 25.21 -17.47 8.11
C HIS A 232 26.40 -18.38 8.45
N HIS A 233 27.47 -18.27 7.64
CA HIS A 233 28.74 -19.00 7.84
C HIS A 233 29.88 -18.10 8.36
N LEU A 234 29.57 -16.85 8.72
CA LEU A 234 30.54 -15.88 9.22
C LEU A 234 30.53 -15.86 10.73
N SER A 235 31.66 -15.45 11.33
CA SER A 235 31.68 -15.20 12.78
C SER A 235 30.87 -13.93 13.11
N VAL A 236 30.42 -13.81 14.36
CA VAL A 236 29.69 -12.62 14.81
C VAL A 236 30.57 -11.37 14.71
N GLU A 237 31.89 -11.51 14.94
CA GLU A 237 32.85 -10.42 14.77
C GLU A 237 32.92 -9.92 13.32
N GLU A 238 32.88 -10.83 12.35
CA GLU A 238 32.86 -10.47 10.94
C GLU A 238 31.56 -9.79 10.55
N LEU A 239 30.44 -10.27 11.08
CA LEU A 239 29.12 -9.67 10.86
C LEU A 239 29.05 -8.27 11.45
N ALA A 240 29.48 -8.08 12.71
CA ALA A 240 29.53 -6.79 13.36
C ALA A 240 30.37 -5.78 12.55
N ARG A 241 31.56 -6.20 12.11
CA ARG A 241 32.43 -5.38 11.27
C ARG A 241 31.79 -5.03 9.93
N LYS A 242 31.11 -5.98 9.27
CA LYS A 242 30.40 -5.70 8.01
C LYS A 242 29.26 -4.72 8.23
N TYR A 243 28.50 -4.87 9.30
CA TYR A 243 27.42 -3.93 9.65
C TYR A 243 27.98 -2.50 9.90
N GLU A 244 29.06 -2.39 10.66
CA GLU A 244 29.71 -1.08 10.91
C GLU A 244 30.16 -0.39 9.62
N HIS A 245 30.74 -1.13 8.68
CA HIS A 245 31.08 -0.57 7.38
C HIS A 245 29.86 -0.08 6.59
N LEU A 246 28.76 -0.83 6.61
CA LEU A 246 27.50 -0.42 6.00
C LEU A 246 26.93 0.82 6.70
N ASN A 247 26.99 0.87 8.02
CA ASN A 247 26.52 2.01 8.80
C ASN A 247 27.34 3.29 8.49
N ILE A 248 28.67 3.18 8.41
CA ILE A 248 29.54 4.30 8.02
C ILE A 248 29.20 4.77 6.61
N ALA A 249 28.96 3.86 5.66
CA ALA A 249 28.70 4.21 4.27
C ALA A 249 27.31 4.86 4.05
N PHE A 250 26.29 4.41 4.79
CA PHE A 250 24.89 4.76 4.52
C PHE A 250 24.15 5.39 5.70
N ASN A 251 24.78 5.61 6.86
CA ASN A 251 24.15 6.10 8.09
C ASN A 251 22.92 5.24 8.51
N ILE A 252 23.07 3.92 8.49
CA ILE A 252 21.99 2.96 8.76
C ILE A 252 21.30 3.24 10.08
N ASP A 253 22.06 3.53 11.15
CA ASP A 253 21.55 3.82 12.49
C ASP A 253 20.60 5.01 12.49
N LYS A 254 20.89 6.02 11.67
CA LYS A 254 20.06 7.21 11.53
C LYS A 254 18.84 6.98 10.63
N LEU A 255 19.00 6.20 9.56
CA LEU A 255 17.93 5.94 8.60
C LEU A 255 16.94 4.89 9.09
N PHE A 256 17.44 3.87 9.79
CA PHE A 256 16.69 2.68 10.20
C PHE A 256 16.99 2.26 11.65
N PRO A 257 16.88 3.16 12.63
CA PRO A 257 17.24 2.85 14.02
C PRO A 257 16.47 1.67 14.59
N PHE A 258 15.24 1.47 14.18
CA PHE A 258 14.40 0.34 14.59
C PHE A 258 14.99 -1.02 14.22
N PHE A 259 15.67 -1.11 13.08
CA PHE A 259 16.33 -2.36 12.65
C PHE A 259 17.78 -2.48 13.14
N ALA A 260 18.43 -1.36 13.43
CA ALA A 260 19.78 -1.32 14.00
C ALA A 260 19.82 -1.83 15.43
N MET A 261 18.82 -1.48 16.24
CA MET A 261 18.76 -1.85 17.66
C MET A 261 18.85 -3.36 17.92
N PRO A 262 18.05 -4.24 17.28
CA PRO A 262 18.15 -5.67 17.49
C PRO A 262 19.52 -6.25 17.09
N LEU A 263 20.18 -5.68 16.07
CA LEU A 263 21.54 -6.06 15.67
C LEU A 263 22.55 -5.74 16.78
N TYR A 264 22.53 -4.54 17.31
CA TYR A 264 23.41 -4.15 18.41
C TYR A 264 23.15 -4.94 19.68
N HIS A 265 21.89 -5.24 19.98
CA HIS A 265 21.54 -6.11 21.09
C HIS A 265 22.12 -7.53 20.89
N HIS A 266 22.00 -8.10 19.70
CA HIS A 266 22.56 -9.41 19.37
C HIS A 266 24.10 -9.41 19.49
N PHE A 267 24.78 -8.40 18.97
CA PHE A 267 26.23 -8.29 19.11
C PHE A 267 26.65 -8.11 20.58
N ALA A 268 25.95 -7.30 21.36
CA ALA A 268 26.24 -7.15 22.78
C ALA A 268 26.08 -8.45 23.55
N GLN A 269 25.04 -9.24 23.28
CA GLN A 269 24.83 -10.55 23.88
C GLN A 269 25.98 -11.53 23.60
N TYR A 270 26.49 -11.51 22.35
CA TYR A 270 27.62 -12.38 21.99
C TYR A 270 28.87 -12.08 22.80
N TYR A 271 29.13 -10.80 23.10
CA TYR A 271 30.35 -10.39 23.82
C TYR A 271 30.20 -10.36 25.34
N VAL A 272 29.00 -10.58 25.91
CA VAL A 272 28.71 -10.34 27.32
C VAL A 272 29.69 -11.07 28.27
N ASP A 273 30.06 -12.32 27.96
CA ASP A 273 30.94 -13.14 28.81
C ASP A 273 32.42 -13.09 28.39
N THR A 274 32.73 -12.54 27.21
CA THR A 274 34.07 -12.63 26.61
C THR A 274 34.79 -11.30 26.50
N ASN A 275 34.06 -10.23 26.25
CA ASN A 275 34.62 -8.88 26.03
C ASN A 275 33.71 -7.75 26.54
N PRO A 276 33.83 -7.40 27.83
CA PRO A 276 32.97 -6.33 28.42
C PRO A 276 33.06 -4.99 27.72
N THR A 277 34.20 -4.65 27.11
CA THR A 277 34.39 -3.39 26.38
C THR A 277 33.52 -3.36 25.11
N GLU A 278 33.53 -4.43 24.33
CA GLU A 278 32.67 -4.53 23.13
C GLU A 278 31.21 -4.60 23.53
N THR A 279 30.85 -5.31 24.60
CA THR A 279 29.49 -5.33 25.14
C THR A 279 28.99 -3.92 25.43
N GLN A 280 29.78 -3.12 26.17
CA GLN A 280 29.40 -1.75 26.49
C GLN A 280 29.26 -0.91 25.23
N ARG A 281 30.17 -1.01 24.28
CA ARG A 281 30.16 -0.29 23.02
C ARG A 281 28.87 -0.53 22.22
N PHE A 282 28.47 -1.80 22.08
CA PHE A 282 27.24 -2.14 21.36
C PHE A 282 25.97 -1.73 22.11
N LEU A 283 25.96 -1.75 23.44
CA LEU A 283 24.86 -1.23 24.23
C LEU A 283 24.73 0.30 24.10
N GLU A 284 25.83 1.03 24.03
CA GLU A 284 25.83 2.47 23.76
C GLU A 284 25.24 2.77 22.35
N CYS A 285 25.61 2.01 21.34
CA CYS A 285 25.01 2.13 20.00
C CYS A 285 23.50 1.83 20.03
N TYR A 286 23.07 0.80 20.75
CA TYR A 286 21.66 0.47 20.96
C TYR A 286 20.89 1.65 21.58
N ILE A 287 21.44 2.23 22.67
CA ILE A 287 20.82 3.37 23.36
C ILE A 287 20.72 4.58 22.43
N ASN A 288 21.76 4.90 21.68
CA ASN A 288 21.75 5.98 20.72
C ASN A 288 20.65 5.83 19.65
N CYS A 289 20.45 4.61 19.13
CA CYS A 289 19.36 4.32 18.20
C CYS A 289 17.99 4.49 18.87
N TYR A 290 17.84 4.07 20.13
CA TYR A 290 16.62 4.25 20.90
C TYR A 290 16.29 5.73 21.12
N GLU A 291 17.27 6.56 21.50
CA GLU A 291 17.12 7.99 21.70
C GLU A 291 16.67 8.69 20.39
N GLN A 292 17.26 8.32 19.26
CA GLN A 292 16.84 8.85 17.95
C GLN A 292 15.38 8.46 17.63
N LEU A 293 14.93 7.27 17.96
CA LEU A 293 13.54 6.88 17.79
C LEU A 293 12.61 7.73 18.67
N VAL A 294 12.97 7.94 19.93
CA VAL A 294 12.17 8.75 20.87
C VAL A 294 12.08 10.20 20.40
N GLU A 295 13.19 10.80 19.95
CA GLU A 295 13.20 12.19 19.44
C GLU A 295 12.31 12.38 18.21
N HIS A 296 12.21 11.36 17.34
CA HIS A 296 11.40 11.43 16.11
C HIS A 296 9.92 11.09 16.34
N PHE A 297 9.59 10.43 17.45
CA PHE A 297 8.23 10.04 17.85
C PHE A 297 7.68 10.86 19.05
N VAL A 298 8.26 12.02 19.34
CA VAL A 298 7.61 12.95 20.28
C VAL A 298 6.37 13.51 19.59
N PHE A 299 5.23 13.01 20.05
CA PHE A 299 3.87 13.30 19.63
C PHE A 299 3.47 14.75 19.89
#